data_d6f6e11727e0769a6f637ea1a5181e71
#
_entry.id   d6f6e11727e0769a6f637ea1a5181e71
#
_cell.length_a   1.000
_cell.length_b   1.000
_cell.length_c   1.000
_cell.angle_alpha   90.00
_cell.angle_beta   90.00
_cell.angle_gamma   90.00
#
_symmetry.space_group_name_H-M   'P 1'
#
loop_
_entity.id
_entity.type
_entity.pdbx_description
1 polymer ?
#
loop_
_entity_poly.entity_id
_entity_poly.type
_entity_poly.pdbx_seq_one_letter_code
_entity_poly.pdbx_strand_id
1 'polypeptide(L)'
;MIVSIASGKGGTGKTTVAVCMALSLQDAQLLDCDVEEPNAHLLLHPKISETRPVYVRVPVIDEEKCNYCGECAKFCKFNALFVANRKVLFFPELCHGCGGCAIVCPRKAIKEKKRKIGIIKKGVSDGVELVYGQLDVGEPMATPVIAEVKNQTRPDSTVIVDSPPGTSCPVVESVYKSDYCILVTEPTPFGLYDLKIAVEVLERLGIPLGVVVNRAGIGDRKVYEYCADRGIPILLEIPHDRRIAEFYSSGTPFVLKMPEWKEKFQQLFDEIKVGQPI
;
A
#
# COMPACT_ATOMS: atom_id res chain seq x y z
N MET A 1 -0.48 -16.70 4.50
CA MET A 1 0.64 -16.11 3.72
C MET A 1 0.24 -14.75 3.19
N ILE A 2 1.12 -13.75 3.32
CA ILE A 2 0.89 -12.36 2.88
C ILE A 2 1.85 -12.07 1.72
N VAL A 3 1.30 -11.81 0.53
CA VAL A 3 2.06 -11.44 -0.67
C VAL A 3 1.71 -10.01 -1.08
N SER A 4 2.70 -9.12 -1.05
CA SER A 4 2.52 -7.75 -1.51
C SER A 4 2.85 -7.60 -2.99
N ILE A 5 2.07 -6.79 -3.68
CA ILE A 5 2.30 -6.40 -5.07
C ILE A 5 2.69 -4.92 -5.07
N ALA A 6 3.92 -4.63 -5.46
CA ALA A 6 4.47 -3.27 -5.41
C ALA A 6 5.13 -2.87 -6.74
N SER A 7 5.47 -1.60 -6.90
CA SER A 7 6.25 -1.10 -8.03
C SER A 7 6.90 0.24 -7.70
N GLY A 8 7.99 0.55 -8.36
CA GLY A 8 8.68 1.83 -8.17
C GLY A 8 7.94 3.04 -8.74
N LYS A 9 6.93 2.85 -9.62
CA LYS A 9 6.11 3.94 -10.20
C LYS A 9 4.65 3.56 -10.37
N GLY A 10 3.78 4.55 -10.61
CA GLY A 10 2.39 4.35 -11.01
C GLY A 10 2.23 3.81 -12.44
N GLY A 11 1.09 3.19 -12.74
CA GLY A 11 0.72 2.75 -14.08
C GLY A 11 1.38 1.46 -14.59
N THR A 12 2.18 0.77 -13.79
CA THR A 12 2.83 -0.50 -14.16
C THR A 12 1.88 -1.69 -14.21
N GLY A 13 0.64 -1.55 -13.69
CA GLY A 13 -0.35 -2.63 -13.64
C GLY A 13 -0.38 -3.43 -12.34
N LYS A 14 0.13 -2.88 -11.22
CA LYS A 14 0.09 -3.53 -9.89
C LYS A 14 -1.29 -4.05 -9.53
N THR A 15 -2.29 -3.16 -9.52
CA THR A 15 -3.67 -3.50 -9.16
C THR A 15 -4.26 -4.56 -10.07
N THR A 16 -3.95 -4.51 -11.39
CA THR A 16 -4.36 -5.57 -12.32
C THR A 16 -3.77 -6.92 -11.92
N VAL A 17 -2.47 -6.96 -11.60
CA VAL A 17 -1.80 -8.18 -11.12
C VAL A 17 -2.39 -8.64 -9.80
N ALA A 18 -2.59 -7.74 -8.83
CA ALA A 18 -3.14 -8.04 -7.52
C ALA A 18 -4.57 -8.63 -7.60
N VAL A 19 -5.44 -8.00 -8.38
CA VAL A 19 -6.82 -8.47 -8.60
C VAL A 19 -6.83 -9.81 -9.34
N CYS A 20 -6.05 -9.95 -10.42
CA CYS A 20 -5.98 -11.20 -11.18
C CYS A 20 -5.43 -12.34 -10.34
N MET A 21 -4.42 -12.09 -9.51
CA MET A 21 -3.88 -13.07 -8.58
C MET A 21 -4.92 -13.49 -7.53
N ALA A 22 -5.60 -12.52 -6.89
CA ALA A 22 -6.64 -12.81 -5.90
C ALA A 22 -7.79 -13.66 -6.48
N LEU A 23 -8.27 -13.34 -7.71
CA LEU A 23 -9.31 -14.10 -8.41
C LEU A 23 -8.85 -15.48 -8.86
N SER A 24 -7.53 -15.73 -8.95
CA SER A 24 -6.98 -17.01 -9.36
C SER A 24 -6.80 -17.97 -8.19
N LEU A 25 -6.80 -17.46 -6.96
CA LEU A 25 -6.62 -18.24 -5.75
C LEU A 25 -7.97 -18.52 -5.08
N GLN A 26 -8.03 -19.63 -4.33
CA GLN A 26 -9.20 -19.96 -3.53
C GLN A 26 -9.11 -19.23 -2.18
N ASP A 27 -10.23 -18.65 -1.72
CA ASP A 27 -10.35 -17.99 -0.42
C ASP A 27 -9.28 -16.90 -0.18
N ALA A 28 -9.01 -16.08 -1.19
CA ALA A 28 -8.08 -14.99 -1.09
C ALA A 28 -8.73 -13.73 -0.47
N GLN A 29 -7.94 -13.01 0.34
CA GLN A 29 -8.26 -11.65 0.76
C GLN A 29 -7.38 -10.68 -0.04
N LEU A 30 -7.97 -9.63 -0.60
CA LEU A 30 -7.26 -8.53 -1.24
C LEU A 30 -7.34 -7.28 -0.36
N LEU A 31 -6.18 -6.74 0.00
CA LEU A 31 -6.04 -5.48 0.72
C LEU A 31 -5.54 -4.41 -0.26
N ASP A 32 -6.39 -3.47 -0.64
CA ASP A 32 -5.99 -2.32 -1.46
C ASP A 32 -5.49 -1.20 -0.53
N CYS A 33 -4.18 -1.04 -0.51
CA CYS A 33 -3.44 -0.06 0.28
C CYS A 33 -3.08 1.20 -0.51
N ASP A 34 -3.50 1.33 -1.78
CA ASP A 34 -3.40 2.58 -2.54
C ASP A 34 -4.54 3.53 -2.13
N VAL A 35 -4.48 3.99 -0.87
CA VAL A 35 -5.58 4.70 -0.20
C VAL A 35 -5.84 6.11 -0.74
N GLU A 36 -4.90 6.66 -1.52
CA GLU A 36 -5.07 7.95 -2.21
C GLU A 36 -5.91 7.77 -3.48
N GLU A 37 -5.69 6.67 -4.23
CA GLU A 37 -6.41 6.35 -5.47
C GLU A 37 -6.82 4.86 -5.50
N PRO A 38 -7.65 4.38 -4.55
CA PRO A 38 -8.04 2.96 -4.51
C PRO A 38 -8.84 2.59 -5.77
N ASN A 39 -8.41 1.54 -6.45
CA ASN A 39 -8.98 1.16 -7.74
C ASN A 39 -9.30 -0.35 -7.89
N ALA A 40 -8.88 -1.20 -6.96
CA ALA A 40 -9.24 -2.63 -6.98
C ALA A 40 -10.77 -2.86 -6.96
N HIS A 41 -11.52 -1.98 -6.28
CA HIS A 41 -12.99 -2.05 -6.22
C HIS A 41 -13.68 -1.78 -7.56
N LEU A 42 -13.01 -1.05 -8.49
CA LEU A 42 -13.51 -0.79 -9.85
C LEU A 42 -13.39 -2.02 -10.76
N LEU A 43 -12.51 -2.96 -10.42
CA LEU A 43 -12.32 -4.21 -11.15
C LEU A 43 -13.13 -5.35 -10.52
N LEU A 44 -13.26 -5.38 -9.19
CA LEU A 44 -13.96 -6.46 -8.48
C LEU A 44 -15.46 -6.20 -8.29
N HIS A 45 -15.90 -4.94 -8.32
CA HIS A 45 -17.30 -4.55 -8.06
C HIS A 45 -17.89 -5.20 -6.78
N PRO A 46 -17.23 -5.06 -5.60
CA PRO A 46 -17.62 -5.80 -4.42
C PRO A 46 -18.96 -5.32 -3.85
N LYS A 47 -19.74 -6.26 -3.31
CA LYS A 47 -20.88 -5.90 -2.47
C LYS A 47 -20.35 -5.45 -1.11
N ILE A 48 -20.38 -4.14 -0.87
CA ILE A 48 -19.88 -3.54 0.39
C ILE A 48 -20.79 -3.94 1.54
N SER A 49 -20.22 -4.52 2.58
CA SER A 49 -20.88 -4.95 3.81
C SER A 49 -20.56 -4.07 5.01
N GLU A 50 -19.41 -3.38 4.97
CA GLU A 50 -18.95 -2.57 6.09
C GLU A 50 -18.24 -1.31 5.60
N THR A 51 -18.44 -0.21 6.34
CA THR A 51 -17.67 1.04 6.16
C THR A 51 -17.36 1.59 7.55
N ARG A 52 -16.06 1.83 7.82
CA ARG A 52 -15.58 2.36 9.10
C ARG A 52 -14.70 3.58 8.91
N PRO A 53 -14.85 4.63 9.75
CA PRO A 53 -13.94 5.78 9.76
C PRO A 53 -12.59 5.43 10.36
N VAL A 54 -11.53 6.02 9.80
CA VAL A 54 -10.17 5.97 10.33
C VAL A 54 -9.85 7.29 11.02
N TYR A 55 -9.28 7.21 12.21
CA TYR A 55 -8.98 8.36 13.04
C TYR A 55 -7.49 8.41 13.41
N VAL A 56 -6.95 9.61 13.47
CA VAL A 56 -5.70 9.91 14.18
C VAL A 56 -6.00 10.71 15.44
N ARG A 57 -5.10 10.65 16.43
CA ARG A 57 -5.19 11.48 17.63
C ARG A 57 -4.45 12.78 17.39
N VAL A 58 -5.08 13.90 17.69
CA VAL A 58 -4.48 15.23 17.56
C VAL A 58 -4.58 16.01 18.87
N PRO A 59 -3.59 16.88 19.17
CA PRO A 59 -3.58 17.64 20.40
C PRO A 59 -4.73 18.67 20.46
N VAL A 60 -5.24 18.85 21.67
CA VAL A 60 -6.13 19.95 22.06
C VAL A 60 -5.49 20.63 23.26
N ILE A 61 -5.22 21.93 23.15
CA ILE A 61 -4.57 22.69 24.18
C ILE A 61 -5.60 23.29 25.13
N ASP A 62 -5.44 23.05 26.43
CA ASP A 62 -6.20 23.66 27.51
C ASP A 62 -5.48 24.97 27.88
N GLU A 63 -6.01 26.10 27.38
CA GLU A 63 -5.38 27.42 27.53
C GLU A 63 -5.33 27.89 29.00
N GLU A 64 -6.24 27.45 29.86
CA GLU A 64 -6.24 27.81 31.29
C GLU A 64 -5.07 27.15 32.03
N LYS A 65 -4.66 25.95 31.61
CA LYS A 65 -3.53 25.22 32.20
C LYS A 65 -2.20 25.57 31.54
N CYS A 66 -2.24 26.06 30.32
CA CYS A 66 -1.05 26.29 29.50
C CYS A 66 -0.29 27.53 30.01
N ASN A 67 0.99 27.33 30.32
CA ASN A 67 1.89 28.45 30.67
C ASN A 67 2.75 28.92 29.50
N TYR A 68 2.49 28.41 28.30
CA TYR A 68 3.16 28.80 27.05
C TYR A 68 4.69 28.59 27.06
N CYS A 69 5.19 27.59 27.79
CA CYS A 69 6.64 27.33 27.95
C CYS A 69 7.33 26.85 26.65
N GLY A 70 6.58 26.43 25.63
CA GLY A 70 7.13 26.01 24.33
C GLY A 70 7.67 24.58 24.26
N GLU A 71 7.66 23.79 25.35
CA GLU A 71 8.23 22.43 25.35
C GLU A 71 7.58 21.52 24.33
N CYS A 72 6.26 21.62 24.10
CA CYS A 72 5.55 20.86 23.09
C CYS A 72 6.00 21.19 21.65
N ALA A 73 6.30 22.46 21.37
CA ALA A 73 6.80 22.92 20.07
C ALA A 73 8.24 22.46 19.84
N LYS A 74 9.12 22.57 20.85
CA LYS A 74 10.52 22.08 20.79
C LYS A 74 10.59 20.57 20.56
N PHE A 75 9.68 19.82 21.17
CA PHE A 75 9.62 18.36 21.03
C PHE A 75 9.16 17.94 19.64
N CYS A 76 8.24 18.70 19.02
CA CYS A 76 7.58 18.30 17.77
C CYS A 76 8.55 18.33 16.59
N LYS A 77 9.01 17.15 16.15
CA LYS A 77 9.90 17.01 15.00
C LYS A 77 9.25 17.39 13.66
N PHE A 78 7.93 17.45 13.65
CA PHE A 78 7.13 17.76 12.45
C PHE A 78 6.70 19.26 12.42
N ASN A 79 7.11 20.06 13.40
CA ASN A 79 6.74 21.47 13.52
C ASN A 79 5.22 21.73 13.49
N ALA A 80 4.44 20.74 13.94
CA ALA A 80 2.98 20.85 13.98
C ALA A 80 2.46 21.78 15.10
N LEU A 81 3.34 22.23 16.01
CA LEU A 81 3.02 23.16 17.10
C LEU A 81 4.00 24.32 17.09
N PHE A 82 3.47 25.53 17.24
CA PHE A 82 4.26 26.74 17.38
C PHE A 82 3.72 27.58 18.54
N VAL A 83 4.61 28.16 19.37
CA VAL A 83 4.23 28.95 20.55
C VAL A 83 4.79 30.32 20.41
N ALA A 84 3.91 31.31 20.33
CA ALA A 84 4.26 32.75 20.30
C ALA A 84 3.14 33.59 20.91
N ASN A 85 3.49 34.73 21.48
CA ASN A 85 2.55 35.73 21.98
C ASN A 85 1.45 35.17 22.90
N ARG A 86 1.81 34.26 23.79
CA ARG A 86 0.87 33.52 24.66
C ARG A 86 -0.24 32.82 23.89
N LYS A 87 0.12 32.21 22.76
CA LYS A 87 -0.75 31.34 21.97
C LYS A 87 0.01 30.08 21.52
N VAL A 88 -0.68 28.99 21.44
CA VAL A 88 -0.19 27.76 20.79
C VAL A 88 -0.94 27.61 19.48
N LEU A 89 -0.22 27.72 18.39
CA LEU A 89 -0.74 27.42 17.05
C LEU A 89 -0.54 25.94 16.76
N PHE A 90 -1.57 25.30 16.31
CA PHE A 90 -1.55 23.89 15.91
C PHE A 90 -1.87 23.76 14.42
N PHE A 91 -1.01 23.04 13.69
CA PHE A 91 -1.12 22.76 12.26
C PHE A 91 -1.46 21.28 12.08
N PRO A 92 -2.75 20.94 11.93
CA PRO A 92 -3.19 19.55 11.86
C PRO A 92 -2.62 18.78 10.67
N GLU A 93 -2.29 19.47 9.57
CA GLU A 93 -1.70 18.90 8.36
C GLU A 93 -0.28 18.38 8.59
N LEU A 94 0.44 18.96 9.55
CA LEU A 94 1.80 18.55 9.93
C LEU A 94 1.82 17.54 11.08
N CYS A 95 0.67 17.27 11.70
CA CYS A 95 0.61 16.46 12.91
C CYS A 95 0.53 14.96 12.60
N HIS A 96 1.57 14.21 13.00
CA HIS A 96 1.64 12.75 12.86
C HIS A 96 0.92 11.96 13.95
N GLY A 97 0.18 12.61 14.86
CA GLY A 97 -0.62 11.91 15.87
C GLY A 97 0.18 11.09 16.89
N CYS A 98 1.47 11.42 17.10
CA CYS A 98 2.39 10.63 17.93
C CYS A 98 2.17 10.78 19.45
N GLY A 99 1.34 11.72 19.91
CA GLY A 99 1.05 11.95 21.33
C GLY A 99 2.17 12.59 22.16
N GLY A 100 3.37 12.75 21.61
CA GLY A 100 4.56 13.20 22.34
C GLY A 100 4.40 14.57 22.98
N CYS A 101 3.69 15.50 22.36
CA CYS A 101 3.42 16.81 22.89
C CYS A 101 2.60 16.78 24.20
N ALA A 102 1.69 15.82 24.35
CA ALA A 102 0.94 15.62 25.58
C ALA A 102 1.83 15.05 26.70
N ILE A 103 2.76 14.14 26.35
CA ILE A 103 3.69 13.51 27.30
C ILE A 103 4.67 14.54 27.87
N VAL A 104 5.25 15.38 27.03
CA VAL A 104 6.28 16.36 27.46
C VAL A 104 5.69 17.62 28.12
N CYS A 105 4.38 17.79 28.15
CA CYS A 105 3.76 18.98 28.72
C CYS A 105 3.84 18.99 30.25
N PRO A 106 4.64 19.88 30.89
CA PRO A 106 4.83 19.89 32.34
C PRO A 106 3.57 20.32 33.10
N ARG A 107 2.66 21.01 32.41
CA ARG A 107 1.39 21.48 32.98
C ARG A 107 0.23 20.54 32.68
N LYS A 108 0.45 19.43 31.94
CA LYS A 108 -0.61 18.53 31.47
C LYS A 108 -1.77 19.27 30.78
N ALA A 109 -1.40 20.35 30.06
CA ALA A 109 -2.34 21.23 29.37
C ALA A 109 -2.74 20.70 27.99
N ILE A 110 -2.22 19.55 27.55
CA ILE A 110 -2.51 18.97 26.22
C ILE A 110 -3.26 17.69 26.42
N LYS A 111 -4.46 17.63 25.86
CA LYS A 111 -5.28 16.42 25.70
C LYS A 111 -5.28 16.01 24.22
N GLU A 112 -5.77 14.81 23.93
CA GLU A 112 -5.92 14.34 22.56
C GLU A 112 -7.40 14.18 22.21
N LYS A 113 -7.75 14.54 20.97
CA LYS A 113 -9.05 14.21 20.36
C LYS A 113 -8.86 13.39 19.10
N LYS A 114 -9.86 12.61 18.72
CA LYS A 114 -9.91 11.91 17.44
C LYS A 114 -10.21 12.90 16.32
N ARG A 115 -9.44 12.82 15.22
CA ARG A 115 -9.68 13.52 13.95
C ARG A 115 -9.81 12.46 12.86
N LYS A 116 -10.91 12.47 12.13
CA LYS A 116 -11.12 11.58 10.99
C LYS A 116 -10.17 12.00 9.86
N ILE A 117 -9.57 11.00 9.20
CA ILE A 117 -8.64 11.20 8.08
C ILE A 117 -8.99 10.36 6.86
N GLY A 118 -9.94 9.45 6.97
CA GLY A 118 -10.33 8.56 5.90
C GLY A 118 -11.36 7.53 6.36
N ILE A 119 -11.59 6.56 5.51
CA ILE A 119 -12.45 5.41 5.78
C ILE A 119 -11.78 4.13 5.29
N ILE A 120 -12.18 2.99 5.85
CA ILE A 120 -12.01 1.68 5.22
C ILE A 120 -13.36 1.10 4.84
N LYS A 121 -13.38 0.36 3.74
CA LYS A 121 -14.55 -0.37 3.27
C LYS A 121 -14.19 -1.83 3.07
N LYS A 122 -15.14 -2.70 3.39
CA LYS A 122 -15.02 -4.14 3.24
C LYS A 122 -16.19 -4.70 2.46
N GLY A 123 -15.92 -5.62 1.54
CA GLY A 123 -16.95 -6.28 0.75
C GLY A 123 -16.43 -7.57 0.13
N VAL A 124 -17.30 -8.27 -0.61
CA VAL A 124 -16.97 -9.54 -1.26
C VAL A 124 -17.40 -9.50 -2.72
N SER A 125 -16.57 -10.03 -3.61
CA SER A 125 -16.88 -10.28 -5.03
C SER A 125 -16.18 -11.53 -5.51
N ASP A 126 -16.87 -12.41 -6.23
CA ASP A 126 -16.32 -13.61 -6.85
C ASP A 126 -15.46 -14.49 -5.91
N GLY A 127 -15.85 -14.59 -4.64
CA GLY A 127 -15.14 -15.33 -3.60
C GLY A 127 -13.92 -14.62 -3.03
N VAL A 128 -13.58 -13.42 -3.49
CA VAL A 128 -12.51 -12.58 -2.95
C VAL A 128 -13.09 -11.60 -1.95
N GLU A 129 -12.56 -11.59 -0.72
CA GLU A 129 -12.83 -10.54 0.25
C GLU A 129 -11.93 -9.34 -0.05
N LEU A 130 -12.52 -8.20 -0.42
CA LEU A 130 -11.79 -6.95 -0.61
C LEU A 130 -11.93 -6.05 0.61
N VAL A 131 -10.78 -5.56 1.11
CA VAL A 131 -10.72 -4.43 2.04
C VAL A 131 -9.90 -3.33 1.40
N TYR A 132 -10.42 -2.11 1.37
CA TYR A 132 -9.69 -0.98 0.83
C TYR A 132 -9.83 0.26 1.70
N GLY A 133 -8.77 1.06 1.74
CA GLY A 133 -8.75 2.36 2.38
C GLY A 133 -9.09 3.47 1.39
N GLN A 134 -9.64 4.56 1.91
CA GLN A 134 -9.84 5.79 1.14
C GLN A 134 -9.48 6.97 2.04
N LEU A 135 -8.42 7.69 1.68
CA LEU A 135 -7.98 8.88 2.37
C LEU A 135 -8.95 10.04 2.10
N ASP A 136 -9.25 10.87 3.09
CA ASP A 136 -10.07 12.05 2.89
C ASP A 136 -9.28 13.09 2.04
N VAL A 137 -9.95 13.81 1.17
CA VAL A 137 -9.32 14.79 0.27
C VAL A 137 -8.58 15.87 1.09
N GLY A 138 -7.33 16.12 0.72
CA GLY A 138 -6.46 17.10 1.40
C GLY A 138 -5.73 16.56 2.63
N GLU A 139 -5.88 15.27 2.99
CA GLU A 139 -5.09 14.66 4.05
C GLU A 139 -3.70 14.27 3.55
N PRO A 140 -2.63 14.70 4.23
CA PRO A 140 -1.27 14.47 3.74
C PRO A 140 -0.70 13.10 4.12
N MET A 141 -1.34 12.35 5.03
CA MET A 141 -0.77 11.12 5.59
C MET A 141 -1.61 9.89 5.27
N ALA A 142 -1.17 9.12 4.29
CA ALA A 142 -1.76 7.84 3.90
C ALA A 142 -1.48 6.71 4.91
N THR A 143 -0.31 6.71 5.55
CA THR A 143 0.21 5.61 6.38
C THR A 143 -0.77 5.11 7.46
N PRO A 144 -1.47 5.97 8.24
CA PRO A 144 -2.41 5.46 9.25
C PRO A 144 -3.64 4.76 8.64
N VAL A 145 -4.06 5.16 7.43
CA VAL A 145 -5.15 4.48 6.73
C VAL A 145 -4.68 3.13 6.20
N ILE A 146 -3.47 3.06 5.64
CA ILE A 146 -2.83 1.80 5.19
C ILE A 146 -2.69 0.82 6.36
N ALA A 147 -2.19 1.29 7.52
CA ALA A 147 -2.06 0.46 8.72
C ALA A 147 -3.42 -0.12 9.15
N GLU A 148 -4.50 0.68 9.08
CA GLU A 148 -5.84 0.21 9.43
C GLU A 148 -6.40 -0.80 8.41
N VAL A 149 -6.10 -0.66 7.11
CA VAL A 149 -6.41 -1.68 6.09
C VAL A 149 -5.67 -2.98 6.42
N LYS A 150 -4.37 -2.91 6.71
CA LYS A 150 -3.56 -4.09 7.06
C LYS A 150 -3.99 -4.76 8.37
N ASN A 151 -4.53 -4.02 9.32
CA ASN A 151 -5.12 -4.59 10.54
C ASN A 151 -6.34 -5.50 10.28
N GLN A 152 -6.89 -5.48 9.04
CA GLN A 152 -7.97 -6.37 8.61
C GLN A 152 -7.46 -7.70 8.04
N THR A 153 -6.16 -7.94 8.02
CA THR A 153 -5.55 -9.19 7.56
C THR A 153 -6.17 -10.40 8.26
N ARG A 154 -6.63 -11.38 7.48
CA ARG A 154 -7.14 -12.65 8.01
C ARG A 154 -5.95 -13.60 8.29
N PRO A 155 -5.78 -14.14 9.49
CA PRO A 155 -4.58 -14.88 9.87
C PRO A 155 -4.39 -16.20 9.10
N ASP A 156 -5.47 -16.89 8.74
CA ASP A 156 -5.42 -18.25 8.16
C ASP A 156 -5.75 -18.28 6.65
N SER A 157 -5.60 -17.14 5.97
CA SER A 157 -5.89 -17.04 4.55
C SER A 157 -4.68 -16.59 3.72
N THR A 158 -4.80 -16.72 2.41
CA THR A 158 -3.90 -16.05 1.48
C THR A 158 -4.31 -14.58 1.35
N VAL A 159 -3.38 -13.69 1.67
CA VAL A 159 -3.62 -12.23 1.63
C VAL A 159 -2.75 -11.63 0.55
N ILE A 160 -3.39 -10.97 -0.40
CA ILE A 160 -2.72 -10.16 -1.44
C ILE A 160 -2.84 -8.71 -1.03
N VAL A 161 -1.71 -7.99 -1.02
CA VAL A 161 -1.68 -6.55 -0.69
C VAL A 161 -1.34 -5.77 -1.95
N ASP A 162 -2.26 -4.97 -2.45
CA ASP A 162 -1.98 -4.00 -3.52
C ASP A 162 -1.39 -2.75 -2.89
N SER A 163 -0.10 -2.51 -3.14
CA SER A 163 0.65 -1.41 -2.53
C SER A 163 0.49 -0.11 -3.32
N PRO A 164 0.58 1.06 -2.70
CA PRO A 164 0.68 2.32 -3.43
C PRO A 164 1.95 2.36 -4.31
N PRO A 165 2.01 3.23 -5.31
CA PRO A 165 3.19 3.37 -6.16
C PRO A 165 4.36 4.06 -5.45
N GLY A 166 5.58 3.81 -5.93
CA GLY A 166 6.80 4.46 -5.46
C GLY A 166 7.55 3.68 -4.40
N THR A 167 8.33 4.39 -3.57
CA THR A 167 9.23 3.81 -2.56
C THR A 167 9.22 4.58 -1.23
N SER A 168 8.17 5.37 -1.01
CA SER A 168 7.98 6.22 0.17
C SER A 168 7.37 5.47 1.37
N CYS A 169 7.17 6.16 2.49
CA CYS A 169 6.61 5.57 3.71
C CYS A 169 5.29 4.78 3.51
N PRO A 170 4.33 5.22 2.67
CA PRO A 170 3.15 4.43 2.36
C PRO A 170 3.46 3.04 1.79
N VAL A 171 4.44 2.94 0.86
CA VAL A 171 4.86 1.64 0.30
C VAL A 171 5.49 0.78 1.39
N VAL A 172 6.42 1.34 2.17
CA VAL A 172 7.07 0.61 3.28
C VAL A 172 6.02 0.06 4.25
N GLU A 173 5.03 0.87 4.63
CA GLU A 173 3.93 0.42 5.50
C GLU A 173 3.12 -0.71 4.85
N SER A 174 2.82 -0.60 3.56
CA SER A 174 2.03 -1.62 2.85
C SER A 174 2.75 -2.96 2.73
N VAL A 175 4.06 -2.97 2.47
CA VAL A 175 4.86 -4.21 2.32
C VAL A 175 5.39 -4.76 3.64
N TYR A 176 5.40 -3.97 4.71
CA TYR A 176 5.91 -4.40 6.02
C TYR A 176 5.19 -5.66 6.53
N LYS A 177 5.95 -6.65 7.01
CA LYS A 177 5.45 -7.98 7.43
C LYS A 177 4.83 -8.82 6.31
N SER A 178 5.14 -8.54 5.04
CA SER A 178 4.82 -9.48 3.97
C SER A 178 5.81 -10.63 3.94
N ASP A 179 5.32 -11.81 3.66
CA ASP A 179 6.16 -13.01 3.50
C ASP A 179 6.92 -12.96 2.18
N TYR A 180 6.35 -12.30 1.16
CA TYR A 180 6.95 -12.13 -0.16
C TYR A 180 6.44 -10.84 -0.81
N CYS A 181 7.26 -10.23 -1.68
CA CYS A 181 6.84 -9.08 -2.47
C CYS A 181 7.07 -9.33 -3.97
N ILE A 182 6.03 -9.15 -4.77
CA ILE A 182 6.10 -9.16 -6.23
C ILE A 182 6.26 -7.72 -6.72
N LEU A 183 7.37 -7.43 -7.38
CA LEU A 183 7.59 -6.14 -8.03
C LEU A 183 7.07 -6.18 -9.47
N VAL A 184 6.09 -5.36 -9.78
CA VAL A 184 5.55 -5.24 -11.14
C VAL A 184 6.27 -4.10 -11.86
N THR A 185 6.89 -4.42 -13.00
CA THR A 185 7.63 -3.45 -13.82
C THR A 185 7.30 -3.59 -15.30
N GLU A 186 7.79 -2.65 -16.11
CA GLU A 186 7.72 -2.66 -17.56
C GLU A 186 9.15 -2.72 -18.14
N PRO A 187 9.39 -3.37 -19.30
CA PRO A 187 10.71 -3.48 -19.90
C PRO A 187 11.11 -2.17 -20.64
N THR A 188 11.18 -1.08 -19.87
CA THR A 188 11.54 0.26 -20.33
C THR A 188 12.67 0.85 -19.47
N PRO A 189 13.44 1.83 -19.96
CA PRO A 189 14.48 2.48 -19.15
C PRO A 189 13.96 3.06 -17.83
N PHE A 190 12.77 3.67 -17.84
CA PHE A 190 12.13 4.18 -16.63
C PHE A 190 11.70 3.04 -15.69
N GLY A 191 11.11 1.96 -16.25
CA GLY A 191 10.73 0.78 -15.48
C GLY A 191 11.93 0.13 -14.79
N LEU A 192 13.08 0.05 -15.46
CA LEU A 192 14.32 -0.46 -14.89
C LEU A 192 14.84 0.44 -13.75
N TYR A 193 14.84 1.75 -13.96
CA TYR A 193 15.30 2.69 -12.93
C TYR A 193 14.49 2.56 -11.64
N ASP A 194 13.16 2.58 -11.77
CA ASP A 194 12.24 2.47 -10.65
C ASP A 194 12.29 1.09 -9.99
N LEU A 195 12.49 0.01 -10.77
CA LEU A 195 12.68 -1.34 -10.27
C LEU A 195 13.91 -1.43 -9.35
N LYS A 196 15.04 -0.85 -9.76
CA LYS A 196 16.28 -0.85 -8.96
C LYS A 196 16.07 -0.25 -7.58
N ILE A 197 15.40 0.91 -7.50
CA ILE A 197 15.12 1.58 -6.23
C ILE A 197 14.16 0.72 -5.37
N ALA A 198 13.12 0.13 -5.98
CA ALA A 198 12.19 -0.72 -5.24
C ALA A 198 12.84 -1.99 -4.70
N VAL A 199 13.74 -2.61 -5.46
CA VAL A 199 14.56 -3.76 -5.01
C VAL A 199 15.39 -3.37 -3.79
N GLU A 200 16.13 -2.25 -3.83
CA GLU A 200 16.94 -1.79 -2.70
C GLU A 200 16.10 -1.58 -1.42
N VAL A 201 14.89 -1.06 -1.56
CA VAL A 201 13.98 -0.87 -0.41
C VAL A 201 13.60 -2.21 0.20
N LEU A 202 13.20 -3.19 -0.63
CA LEU A 202 12.80 -4.51 -0.14
C LEU A 202 13.97 -5.30 0.47
N GLU A 203 15.16 -5.21 -0.13
CA GLU A 203 16.38 -5.81 0.42
C GLU A 203 16.70 -5.26 1.82
N ARG A 204 16.60 -3.93 2.01
CA ARG A 204 16.78 -3.29 3.33
C ARG A 204 15.74 -3.71 4.35
N LEU A 205 14.54 -4.05 3.91
CA LEU A 205 13.47 -4.57 4.76
C LEU A 205 13.58 -6.08 5.01
N GLY A 206 14.50 -6.78 4.30
CA GLY A 206 14.67 -8.22 4.40
C GLY A 206 13.48 -9.01 3.86
N ILE A 207 12.73 -8.45 2.90
CA ILE A 207 11.55 -9.10 2.32
C ILE A 207 11.98 -9.82 1.03
N PRO A 208 11.77 -11.15 0.92
CA PRO A 208 11.99 -11.90 -0.31
C PRO A 208 11.17 -11.33 -1.47
N LEU A 209 11.76 -11.30 -2.67
CA LEU A 209 11.10 -10.65 -3.80
C LEU A 209 11.30 -11.41 -5.12
N GLY A 210 10.39 -11.17 -6.06
CA GLY A 210 10.50 -11.56 -7.46
C GLY A 210 9.81 -10.52 -8.35
N VAL A 211 9.97 -10.66 -9.65
CA VAL A 211 9.54 -9.65 -10.62
C VAL A 211 8.46 -10.21 -11.55
N VAL A 212 7.40 -9.45 -11.76
CA VAL A 212 6.47 -9.63 -12.87
C VAL A 212 6.75 -8.54 -13.91
N VAL A 213 7.08 -8.96 -15.12
CA VAL A 213 7.30 -8.06 -16.24
C VAL A 213 5.97 -7.88 -16.97
N ASN A 214 5.33 -6.73 -16.79
CA ASN A 214 4.11 -6.37 -17.51
C ASN A 214 4.46 -5.68 -18.84
N ARG A 215 3.57 -5.77 -19.81
CA ARG A 215 3.78 -5.29 -21.19
C ARG A 215 5.04 -5.86 -21.82
N ALA A 216 5.34 -7.13 -21.54
CA ALA A 216 6.45 -7.85 -22.15
C ALA A 216 6.36 -7.79 -23.68
N GLY A 217 7.53 -7.67 -24.33
CA GLY A 217 7.63 -7.53 -25.78
C GLY A 217 7.71 -6.08 -26.28
N ILE A 218 7.51 -5.08 -25.41
CA ILE A 218 7.86 -3.68 -25.71
C ILE A 218 9.18 -3.31 -25.02
N GLY A 219 9.94 -2.35 -25.59
CA GLY A 219 11.18 -1.88 -24.98
C GLY A 219 12.38 -2.81 -25.18
N ASP A 220 13.30 -2.83 -24.21
CA ASP A 220 14.58 -3.54 -24.30
C ASP A 220 14.69 -4.69 -23.28
N ARG A 221 15.84 -5.41 -23.30
CA ARG A 221 16.09 -6.54 -22.40
C ARG A 221 16.78 -6.19 -21.08
N LYS A 222 17.01 -4.91 -20.80
CA LYS A 222 17.81 -4.49 -19.64
C LYS A 222 17.18 -4.83 -18.29
N VAL A 223 15.84 -4.90 -18.20
CA VAL A 223 15.14 -5.41 -17.01
C VAL A 223 15.51 -6.86 -16.77
N TYR A 224 15.53 -7.68 -17.82
CA TYR A 224 15.85 -9.11 -17.75
C TYR A 224 17.32 -9.33 -17.38
N GLU A 225 18.21 -8.58 -17.99
CA GLU A 225 19.66 -8.60 -17.68
C GLU A 225 19.91 -8.22 -16.22
N TYR A 226 19.31 -7.15 -15.75
CA TYR A 226 19.39 -6.72 -14.35
C TYR A 226 18.88 -7.80 -13.37
N CYS A 227 17.74 -8.41 -13.66
CA CYS A 227 17.20 -9.49 -12.82
C CYS A 227 18.15 -10.69 -12.79
N ALA A 228 18.70 -11.09 -13.94
CA ALA A 228 19.67 -12.19 -14.04
C ALA A 228 20.96 -11.89 -13.26
N ASP A 229 21.53 -10.69 -13.42
CA ASP A 229 22.76 -10.26 -12.73
C ASP A 229 22.59 -10.21 -11.20
N ARG A 230 21.39 -9.93 -10.72
CA ARG A 230 21.04 -9.84 -9.29
C ARG A 230 20.51 -11.15 -8.72
N GLY A 231 20.30 -12.19 -9.54
CA GLY A 231 19.67 -13.44 -9.12
C GLY A 231 18.20 -13.28 -8.71
N ILE A 232 17.50 -12.26 -9.23
CA ILE A 232 16.09 -11.99 -8.92
C ILE A 232 15.23 -12.80 -9.89
N PRO A 233 14.31 -13.67 -9.42
CA PRO A 233 13.46 -14.46 -10.30
C PRO A 233 12.45 -13.57 -11.04
N ILE A 234 12.28 -13.82 -12.34
CA ILE A 234 11.15 -13.33 -13.13
C ILE A 234 10.06 -14.37 -13.05
N LEU A 235 9.02 -14.06 -12.27
CA LEU A 235 7.94 -14.99 -11.93
C LEU A 235 6.90 -15.14 -13.05
N LEU A 236 6.64 -14.04 -13.77
CA LEU A 236 5.64 -14.02 -14.83
C LEU A 236 5.92 -12.90 -15.82
N GLU A 237 5.64 -13.17 -17.10
CA GLU A 237 5.62 -12.18 -18.15
C GLU A 237 4.19 -12.02 -18.68
N ILE A 238 3.66 -10.79 -18.61
CA ILE A 238 2.35 -10.43 -19.17
C ILE A 238 2.61 -9.65 -20.46
N PRO A 239 2.25 -10.18 -21.63
CA PRO A 239 2.55 -9.54 -22.90
C PRO A 239 1.79 -8.22 -23.06
N HIS A 240 2.30 -7.36 -23.93
CA HIS A 240 1.57 -6.20 -24.40
C HIS A 240 0.46 -6.65 -25.38
N ASP A 241 -0.70 -7.01 -24.80
CA ASP A 241 -1.86 -7.52 -25.55
C ASP A 241 -3.01 -6.50 -25.48
N ARG A 242 -3.49 -6.10 -26.66
CA ARG A 242 -4.60 -5.14 -26.77
C ARG A 242 -5.87 -5.62 -26.07
N ARG A 243 -6.14 -6.92 -26.05
CA ARG A 243 -7.31 -7.49 -25.36
C ARG A 243 -7.25 -7.24 -23.87
N ILE A 244 -6.05 -7.35 -23.25
CA ILE A 244 -5.85 -7.06 -21.81
C ILE A 244 -6.18 -5.59 -21.53
N ALA A 245 -5.74 -4.66 -22.40
CA ALA A 245 -6.05 -3.25 -22.26
C ALA A 245 -7.56 -2.95 -22.43
N GLU A 246 -8.23 -3.61 -23.36
CA GLU A 246 -9.67 -3.49 -23.58
C GLU A 246 -10.47 -4.02 -22.39
N PHE A 247 -10.08 -5.16 -21.80
CA PHE A 247 -10.70 -5.66 -20.58
C PHE A 247 -10.49 -4.74 -19.40
N TYR A 248 -9.27 -4.22 -19.21
CA TYR A 248 -9.00 -3.26 -18.15
C TYR A 248 -9.86 -1.99 -18.29
N SER A 249 -9.97 -1.44 -19.50
CA SER A 249 -10.77 -0.23 -19.76
C SER A 249 -12.28 -0.44 -19.54
N SER A 250 -12.75 -1.68 -19.65
CA SER A 250 -14.14 -2.06 -19.34
C SER A 250 -14.35 -2.46 -17.86
N GLY A 251 -13.34 -2.32 -17.00
CA GLY A 251 -13.41 -2.72 -15.59
C GLY A 251 -13.48 -4.24 -15.39
N THR A 252 -13.02 -5.04 -16.36
CA THR A 252 -13.07 -6.50 -16.31
C THR A 252 -11.68 -7.08 -16.09
N PRO A 253 -11.42 -7.83 -15.00
CA PRO A 253 -10.17 -8.55 -14.82
C PRO A 253 -9.96 -9.59 -15.95
N PHE A 254 -8.82 -9.54 -16.62
CA PHE A 254 -8.61 -10.36 -17.81
C PHE A 254 -8.60 -11.88 -17.53
N VAL A 255 -8.26 -12.30 -16.31
CA VAL A 255 -8.33 -13.72 -15.89
C VAL A 255 -9.75 -14.33 -15.98
N LEU A 256 -10.79 -13.49 -15.92
CA LEU A 256 -12.18 -13.94 -16.08
C LEU A 256 -12.55 -14.22 -17.55
N LYS A 257 -11.78 -13.66 -18.49
CA LYS A 257 -12.00 -13.80 -19.95
C LYS A 257 -10.92 -14.61 -20.65
N MET A 258 -9.80 -14.85 -19.98
CA MET A 258 -8.64 -15.57 -20.48
C MET A 258 -8.22 -16.61 -19.43
N PRO A 259 -8.92 -17.77 -19.35
CA PRO A 259 -8.75 -18.77 -18.27
C PRO A 259 -7.31 -19.30 -18.11
N GLU A 260 -6.54 -19.35 -19.20
CA GLU A 260 -5.14 -19.76 -19.18
C GLU A 260 -4.27 -18.91 -18.27
N TRP A 261 -4.67 -17.67 -17.99
CA TRP A 261 -3.97 -16.81 -17.06
C TRP A 261 -4.26 -17.14 -15.59
N LYS A 262 -5.42 -17.73 -15.31
CA LYS A 262 -5.73 -18.20 -13.96
C LYS A 262 -4.73 -19.27 -13.51
N GLU A 263 -4.44 -20.23 -14.39
CA GLU A 263 -3.45 -21.30 -14.13
C GLU A 263 -2.04 -20.70 -13.93
N LYS A 264 -1.64 -19.72 -14.75
CA LYS A 264 -0.34 -19.06 -14.61
C LYS A 264 -0.19 -18.33 -13.28
N PHE A 265 -1.21 -17.62 -12.79
CA PHE A 265 -1.17 -16.97 -11.47
C PHE A 265 -1.17 -17.99 -10.33
N GLN A 266 -1.83 -19.14 -10.48
CA GLN A 266 -1.77 -20.23 -9.51
C GLN A 266 -0.35 -20.81 -9.44
N GLN A 267 0.25 -21.14 -10.59
CA GLN A 267 1.63 -21.63 -10.67
C GLN A 267 2.63 -20.64 -10.04
N LEU A 268 2.53 -19.35 -10.38
CA LEU A 268 3.35 -18.30 -9.78
C LEU A 268 3.24 -18.31 -8.25
N PHE A 269 2.02 -18.43 -7.73
CA PHE A 269 1.80 -18.47 -6.28
C PHE A 269 2.39 -19.71 -5.63
N ASP A 270 2.28 -20.88 -6.28
CA ASP A 270 2.86 -22.13 -5.79
C ASP A 270 4.39 -22.09 -5.79
N GLU A 271 5.02 -21.49 -6.81
CA GLU A 271 6.46 -21.25 -6.85
C GLU A 271 6.95 -20.40 -5.68
N ILE A 272 6.23 -19.33 -5.36
CA ILE A 272 6.55 -18.48 -4.19
C ILE A 272 6.45 -19.28 -2.89
N LYS A 273 5.47 -20.14 -2.74
CA LYS A 273 5.30 -20.96 -1.53
C LYS A 273 6.45 -21.95 -1.33
N VAL A 274 6.91 -22.59 -2.39
CA VAL A 274 7.98 -23.60 -2.33
C VAL A 274 9.33 -22.97 -2.05
N GLY A 275 9.56 -21.75 -2.52
CA GLY A 275 10.83 -21.03 -2.34
C GLY A 275 11.02 -20.41 -0.95
N GLN A 276 10.06 -20.51 -0.04
CA GLN A 276 10.20 -20.01 1.33
C GLN A 276 10.80 -21.07 2.25
N PRO A 277 11.83 -20.77 3.05
CA PRO A 277 12.28 -21.67 4.12
C PRO A 277 11.13 -21.84 5.14
N ILE A 278 10.81 -23.09 5.42
CA ILE A 278 9.87 -23.53 6.47
C ILE A 278 10.40 -23.09 7.83
#